data_ba457884f72b318b1b12da4d8aa9da64
#
_entry.id   ba457884f72b318b1b12da4d8aa9da64
#
_cell.length_a   1.000
_cell.length_b   1.000
_cell.length_c   1.000
_cell.angle_alpha   90.00
_cell.angle_beta   90.00
_cell.angle_gamma   90.00
#
_symmetry.space_group_name_H-M   'P 1'
#
loop_
_entity.id
_entity.type
_entity.pdbx_description
1 polymer ?
#
loop_
_entity_poly.entity_id
_entity_poly.type
_entity_poly.pdbx_seq_one_letter_code
_entity_poly.pdbx_strand_id
1 'polypeptide(L)' 'MRIERVESLDKRKCKVFTDEDFAFLLYNGELEKYGVCEGAVLEERTERELLDLLSRRAHERALILLKVQDR' A
#
# COMPACT_ATOMS: atom_id res chain seq x y z
N MET A 1 2.86 6.82 -8.35
CA MET A 1 3.26 6.43 -6.98
C MET A 1 4.54 5.64 -7.02
N ARG A 2 5.49 6.03 -6.25
CA ARG A 2 6.74 5.29 -6.16
C ARG A 2 6.85 4.60 -4.81
N ILE A 3 7.23 3.35 -4.84
CA ILE A 3 7.37 2.58 -3.61
C ILE A 3 8.76 2.80 -3.06
N GLU A 4 8.83 3.37 -1.86
CA GLU A 4 10.13 3.67 -1.27
C GLU A 4 10.67 2.51 -0.47
N ARG A 5 9.79 1.81 0.25
CA ARG A 5 10.25 0.73 1.09
C ARG A 5 9.13 -0.23 1.38
N VAL A 6 9.48 -1.50 1.54
CA VAL A 6 8.52 -2.52 1.91
C VAL A 6 9.09 -3.23 3.13
N GLU A 7 8.34 -3.24 4.23
CA GLU A 7 8.77 -3.90 5.45
C GLU A 7 7.85 -5.05 5.78
N SER A 8 8.43 -6.18 6.07
CA SER A 8 7.65 -7.34 6.47
C SER A 8 7.17 -7.14 7.91
N LEU A 9 5.88 -7.25 8.14
CA LEU A 9 5.33 -7.14 9.48
C LEU A 9 5.16 -8.51 10.11
N ASP A 10 4.73 -9.47 9.34
CA ASP A 10 4.66 -10.84 9.80
C ASP A 10 4.73 -11.73 8.58
N LYS A 11 4.37 -12.99 8.73
CA LYS A 11 4.52 -13.94 7.64
C LYS A 11 3.60 -13.68 6.46
N ARG A 12 2.58 -12.87 6.65
CA ARG A 12 1.58 -12.67 5.62
C ARG A 12 1.49 -11.25 5.12
N LYS A 13 1.86 -10.29 5.95
CA LYS A 13 1.62 -8.89 5.63
C LYS A 13 2.88 -8.08 5.61
N CYS A 14 2.86 -7.05 4.76
CA CYS A 14 3.96 -6.12 4.66
C CYS A 14 3.42 -4.71 4.74
N LYS A 15 4.24 -3.82 5.26
CA LYS A 15 3.90 -2.40 5.28
C LYS A 15 4.67 -1.74 4.15
N VAL A 16 3.95 -1.03 3.32
CA VAL A 16 4.52 -0.42 2.12
C VAL A 16 4.57 1.08 2.31
N PHE A 17 5.75 1.65 2.11
CA PHE A 17 5.94 3.10 2.23
C PHE A 17 6.07 3.69 0.84
N THR A 18 5.43 4.82 0.63
CA THR A 18 5.46 5.46 -0.68
C THR A 18 6.03 6.86 -0.57
N ASP A 19 6.21 7.47 -1.74
CA ASP A 19 6.70 8.85 -1.77
C ASP A 19 5.58 9.87 -1.57
N GLU A 20 4.37 9.41 -1.26
CA GLU A 20 3.23 10.30 -1.10
C GLU A 20 2.74 10.43 0.33
N ASP A 21 3.64 10.39 1.25
CA ASP A 21 3.31 10.66 2.65
C ASP A 21 2.28 9.75 3.26
N PHE A 22 2.18 8.53 2.77
CA PHE A 22 1.32 7.57 3.44
C PHE A 22 1.91 6.17 3.26
N ALA A 23 1.44 5.27 4.10
CA ALA A 23 1.85 3.89 4.05
C ALA A 23 0.60 3.03 4.14
N PHE A 24 0.71 1.82 3.63
CA PHE A 24 -0.43 0.92 3.67
C PHE A 24 0.05 -0.51 3.82
N LEU A 25 -0.90 -1.40 4.12
CA LEU A 25 -0.59 -2.79 4.33
C LEU A 25 -1.05 -3.62 3.16
N LEU A 26 -0.21 -4.56 2.75
CA LEU A 26 -0.58 -5.51 1.71
C LEU A 26 -0.18 -6.89 2.15
N TYR A 27 -0.92 -7.88 1.68
CA TYR A 27 -0.51 -9.26 1.87
C TYR A 27 0.61 -9.59 0.88
N ASN A 28 1.41 -10.59 1.22
CA ASN A 28 2.56 -10.93 0.39
C ASN A 28 2.16 -11.23 -1.05
N GLY A 29 1.08 -11.95 -1.25
CA GLY A 29 0.64 -12.25 -2.61
C GLY A 29 0.25 -11.02 -3.41
N GLU A 30 -0.17 -9.99 -2.72
CA GLU A 30 -0.58 -8.76 -3.39
C GLU A 30 0.62 -7.95 -3.86
N LEU A 31 1.75 -8.11 -3.20
CA LEU A 31 2.96 -7.45 -3.67
C LEU A 31 3.28 -7.89 -5.09
N GLU A 32 3.18 -9.18 -5.34
CA GLU A 32 3.44 -9.68 -6.68
C GLU A 32 2.33 -9.27 -7.64
N LYS A 33 1.11 -9.34 -7.19
CA LYS A 33 -0.01 -9.03 -8.06
C LYS A 33 0.06 -7.62 -8.62
N TYR A 34 0.48 -6.68 -7.80
CA TYR A 34 0.52 -5.28 -8.21
C TYR A 34 1.92 -4.81 -8.56
N GLY A 35 2.90 -5.69 -8.50
CA GLY A 35 4.28 -5.31 -8.82
C GLY A 35 4.87 -4.35 -7.82
N VAL A 36 4.53 -4.50 -6.54
CA VAL A 36 4.98 -3.60 -5.50
C VAL A 36 6.30 -4.11 -4.93
N CYS A 37 7.35 -3.32 -5.07
CA CYS A 37 8.63 -3.63 -4.45
C CYS A 37 9.40 -2.32 -4.30
N GLU A 38 10.46 -2.37 -3.52
CA GLU A 38 11.23 -1.16 -3.29
C GLU A 38 11.75 -0.60 -4.59
N GLY A 39 11.56 0.67 -4.77
CA GLY A 39 12.01 1.35 -5.97
C GLY A 39 11.07 1.25 -7.14
N ALA A 40 9.99 0.50 -7.01
CA ALA A 40 9.06 0.35 -8.11
C ALA A 40 8.23 1.61 -8.29
N VAL A 41 7.90 1.89 -9.55
CA VAL A 41 7.01 3.00 -9.86
C VAL A 41 5.74 2.39 -10.42
N LEU A 42 4.62 2.61 -9.76
CA LEU A 42 3.36 2.03 -10.20
C LEU A 42 2.71 2.93 -11.23
N GLU A 43 2.20 2.28 -12.28
CA GLU A 43 1.46 3.01 -13.30
C GLU A 43 0.16 3.53 -12.71
N GLU A 44 -0.38 4.54 -13.36
CA GLU A 44 -1.60 5.16 -12.87
C GLU A 44 -2.73 4.14 -12.73
N ARG A 45 -2.84 3.23 -13.68
CA ARG A 45 -3.88 2.21 -13.61
C ARG A 45 -3.71 1.31 -12.39
N THR A 46 -2.49 0.85 -12.18
CA THR A 46 -2.21 -0.04 -11.05
C THR A 46 -2.42 0.71 -9.74
N GLU A 47 -1.98 1.94 -9.70
CA GLU A 47 -2.16 2.75 -8.51
C GLU A 47 -3.64 2.90 -8.18
N ARG A 48 -4.46 3.15 -9.19
CA ARG A 48 -5.88 3.33 -8.97
C ARG A 48 -6.53 2.05 -8.45
N GLU A 49 -6.15 0.90 -9.02
CA GLU A 49 -6.69 -0.36 -8.56
C GLU A 49 -6.29 -0.64 -7.12
N LEU A 50 -5.06 -0.34 -6.81
CA LEU A 50 -4.55 -0.56 -5.47
C LEU A 50 -5.26 0.34 -4.46
N LEU A 51 -5.42 1.61 -4.79
CA LEU A 51 -6.09 2.53 -3.88
C LEU A 51 -7.55 2.14 -3.68
N ASP A 52 -8.18 1.63 -4.71
CA ASP A 52 -9.55 1.17 -4.59
C ASP A 52 -9.64 -0.01 -3.64
N LEU A 53 -8.71 -0.94 -3.74
CA LEU A 53 -8.66 -2.07 -2.83
C LEU A 53 -8.46 -1.60 -1.38
N LEU A 54 -7.55 -0.68 -1.17
CA LEU A 54 -7.28 -0.19 0.17
C LEU A 54 -8.47 0.55 0.74
N SER A 55 -9.17 1.28 -0.10
CA SER A 55 -10.35 1.99 0.34
C SER A 55 -11.44 1.03 0.82
N ARG A 56 -11.62 -0.07 0.11
CA ARG A 56 -12.60 -1.05 0.54
C ARG A 56 -12.22 -1.68 1.87
N ARG A 57 -10.94 -1.95 2.07
CA ARG A 57 -10.50 -2.52 3.32
C ARG A 57 -10.67 -1.55 4.46
N ALA A 58 -10.44 -0.28 4.20
CA ALA A 58 -10.62 0.72 5.24
C ALA A 58 -12.05 0.75 5.71
N HIS A 59 -12.99 0.62 4.81
CA HIS A 59 -14.39 0.58 5.20
C HIS A 59 -14.69 -0.60 6.10
N GLU A 60 -14.08 -1.73 5.81
CA GLU A 60 -14.38 -2.92 6.59
C GLU A 60 -13.69 -2.90 7.94
N ARG A 61 -12.47 -2.41 7.99
CA ARG A 61 -11.66 -2.60 9.16
C ARG A 61 -11.00 -1.35 9.66
N ALA A 62 -11.12 -0.29 8.94
CA ALA A 62 -10.53 0.99 9.34
C ALA A 62 -9.05 0.87 9.62
N LEU A 63 -8.36 0.08 8.82
CA LEU A 63 -6.98 -0.15 9.07
C LEU A 63 -6.02 0.68 8.33
N ILE A 64 -6.45 1.47 7.41
CA ILE A 64 -5.52 2.24 6.63
C ILE A 64 -4.96 3.33 7.46
N LEU A 65 -3.67 3.33 7.59
CA LEU A 65 -3.04 4.32 8.39
C LEU A 65 -2.55 5.39 7.54
N LEU A 66 -3.37 6.14 7.00
CA LEU A 66 -2.93 7.26 6.25
C LEU A 66 -2.34 8.25 7.12
N LYS A 67 -1.61 9.01 6.61
CA LYS A 67 -1.11 10.04 7.37
C LYS A 67 -2.19 10.74 7.96
N VAL A 68 -2.17 11.04 8.56
CA VAL A 68 -3.15 11.61 9.01
C VAL A 68 -3.37 12.90 8.84
N GLN A 69 -3.44 13.14 8.70
CA GLN A 69 -3.63 14.13 8.49
C GLN A 69 -4.10 14.92 9.00
N ASP A 70 -4.20 14.99 9.29
CA ASP A 70 -4.59 15.65 9.68
C ASP A 70 -4.98 16.44 9.74
N ARG A 71 -5.09 16.73 9.75
CA ARG A 71 -5.50 17.44 9.74
C ARG A 71 -5.76 17.78 9.99
#